data_a38dc6548d4bfea340a105ea33b0a8fd
#
_entry.id   a38dc6548d4bfea340a105ea33b0a8fd
#
_cell.length_a   1.000
_cell.length_b   1.000
_cell.length_c   1.000
_cell.angle_alpha   90.00
_cell.angle_beta   90.00
_cell.angle_gamma   90.00
#
_symmetry.space_group_name_H-M   'P 1'
#
loop_
_entity.id
_entity.type
_entity.pdbx_description
1 polymer ?
#
loop_
_entity_poly.entity_id
_entity_poly.type
_entity_poly.pdbx_seq_one_letter_code
_entity_poly.pdbx_strand_id
1 'polypeptide(L)'
;MTGQTIKRMRLKASLTQKKLAALVGISQAHIAKIEEGKVDPRLSTVNRILAVLKTGPEQKCSDIMTKGVIYAKAGDTVLKASQIMVRNAVSQLPVLDGKRIIGTITEQAIVRNLRSNLANERVSNVMDRPLPEVQENTSIEVARGLLEKNPAILVKRARETVGIVTRSDLLETIE
;
A
#
# COMPACT_ATOMS: atom_id res chain seq x y z
N MET A 1 18.63 -9.71 -26.90
CA MET A 1 17.59 -10.06 -25.88
C MET A 1 16.74 -11.16 -26.47
N THR A 2 16.55 -12.29 -25.80
CA THR A 2 15.82 -13.44 -26.36
C THR A 2 14.34 -13.37 -25.99
N GLY A 3 13.46 -13.95 -26.81
CA GLY A 3 12.03 -14.07 -26.53
C GLY A 3 11.76 -14.76 -25.18
N GLN A 4 12.59 -15.74 -24.81
CA GLN A 4 12.51 -16.43 -23.50
C GLN A 4 12.78 -15.48 -22.33
N THR A 5 13.66 -14.48 -22.50
CA THR A 5 13.90 -13.46 -21.46
C THR A 5 12.65 -12.60 -21.25
N ILE A 6 11.97 -12.19 -22.34
CA ILE A 6 10.70 -11.44 -22.28
C ILE A 6 9.64 -12.28 -21.59
N LYS A 7 9.48 -13.56 -21.94
CA LYS A 7 8.54 -14.48 -21.30
C LYS A 7 8.77 -14.57 -19.79
N ARG A 8 10.02 -14.77 -19.34
CA ARG A 8 10.39 -14.85 -17.93
C ARG A 8 10.06 -13.56 -17.20
N MET A 9 10.39 -12.38 -17.76
CA MET A 9 10.08 -11.08 -17.17
C MET A 9 8.57 -10.86 -17.07
N ARG A 10 7.80 -11.26 -18.10
CA ARG A 10 6.33 -11.18 -18.08
C ARG A 10 5.73 -12.03 -16.96
N LEU A 11 6.19 -13.28 -16.82
CA LEU A 11 5.74 -14.17 -15.76
C LEU A 11 6.07 -13.63 -14.38
N LYS A 12 7.29 -13.08 -14.21
CA LYS A 12 7.70 -12.41 -12.96
C LYS A 12 6.82 -11.19 -12.64
N ALA A 13 6.35 -10.47 -13.68
CA ALA A 13 5.40 -9.36 -13.52
C ALA A 13 3.93 -9.82 -13.39
N SER A 14 3.66 -11.13 -13.21
CA SER A 14 2.32 -11.72 -13.11
C SER A 14 1.39 -11.34 -14.27
N LEU A 15 1.94 -11.05 -15.47
CA LEU A 15 1.16 -10.65 -16.63
C LEU A 15 0.85 -11.86 -17.55
N THR A 16 -0.40 -11.92 -18.04
CA THR A 16 -0.74 -12.80 -19.18
C THR A 16 -0.22 -12.20 -20.48
N GLN A 17 -0.01 -13.03 -21.52
CA GLN A 17 0.33 -12.53 -22.85
C GLN A 17 -0.69 -11.52 -23.38
N LYS A 18 -1.99 -11.76 -23.13
CA LYS A 18 -3.09 -10.86 -23.51
C LYS A 18 -2.98 -9.50 -22.82
N LYS A 19 -2.66 -9.49 -21.50
CA LYS A 19 -2.50 -8.24 -20.74
C LYS A 19 -1.27 -7.46 -21.18
N LEU A 20 -0.12 -8.14 -21.37
CA LEU A 20 1.09 -7.50 -21.89
C LEU A 20 0.86 -6.91 -23.28
N ALA A 21 0.20 -7.65 -24.17
CA ALA A 21 -0.14 -7.19 -25.53
C ALA A 21 -0.97 -5.90 -25.51
N ALA A 22 -2.01 -5.84 -24.65
CA ALA A 22 -2.84 -4.66 -24.49
C ALA A 22 -2.05 -3.45 -23.98
N LEU A 23 -1.16 -3.65 -22.98
CA LEU A 23 -0.34 -2.57 -22.42
C LEU A 23 0.70 -2.04 -23.41
N VAL A 24 1.24 -2.92 -24.27
CA VAL A 24 2.24 -2.57 -25.32
C VAL A 24 1.58 -2.04 -26.61
N GLY A 25 0.26 -2.23 -26.77
CA GLY A 25 -0.47 -1.83 -27.99
C GLY A 25 -0.16 -2.71 -29.20
N ILE A 26 -0.06 -4.04 -29.01
CA ILE A 26 0.13 -5.04 -30.08
C ILE A 26 -0.79 -6.25 -29.84
N SER A 27 -0.88 -7.16 -30.79
CA SER A 27 -1.71 -8.37 -30.63
C SER A 27 -1.09 -9.40 -29.68
N GLN A 28 -1.92 -10.19 -28.99
CA GLN A 28 -1.45 -11.32 -28.18
C GLN A 28 -0.64 -12.33 -29.01
N ALA A 29 -1.10 -12.62 -30.24
CA ALA A 29 -0.40 -13.54 -31.14
C ALA A 29 1.03 -13.04 -31.48
N HIS A 30 1.23 -11.72 -31.54
CA HIS A 30 2.55 -11.14 -31.76
C HIS A 30 3.46 -11.33 -30.54
N ILE A 31 2.95 -11.11 -29.31
CA ILE A 31 3.67 -11.43 -28.07
C ILE A 31 4.05 -12.91 -28.03
N ALA A 32 3.12 -13.82 -28.32
CA ALA A 32 3.37 -15.25 -28.32
C ALA A 32 4.53 -15.61 -29.28
N LYS A 33 4.48 -15.12 -30.54
CA LYS A 33 5.54 -15.35 -31.53
C LYS A 33 6.90 -14.80 -31.11
N ILE A 34 6.94 -13.63 -30.46
CA ILE A 34 8.16 -13.04 -29.90
C ILE A 34 8.73 -13.95 -28.80
N GLU A 35 7.90 -14.38 -27.86
CA GLU A 35 8.32 -15.24 -26.74
C GLU A 35 8.82 -16.61 -27.18
N GLU A 36 8.25 -17.15 -28.28
CA GLU A 36 8.66 -18.40 -28.91
C GLU A 36 9.91 -18.26 -29.82
N GLY A 37 10.37 -17.02 -30.02
CA GLY A 37 11.50 -16.76 -30.91
C GLY A 37 11.17 -16.90 -32.40
N LYS A 38 9.90 -16.95 -32.79
CA LYS A 38 9.42 -17.08 -34.17
C LYS A 38 9.46 -15.77 -34.96
N VAL A 39 9.54 -14.65 -34.25
CA VAL A 39 9.58 -13.31 -34.84
C VAL A 39 10.58 -12.47 -34.07
N ASP A 40 11.41 -11.71 -34.81
CA ASP A 40 12.31 -10.72 -34.22
C ASP A 40 11.62 -9.36 -34.18
N PRO A 41 11.30 -8.85 -32.93
CA PRO A 41 10.58 -7.60 -32.82
C PRO A 41 11.45 -6.40 -33.14
N ARG A 42 10.87 -5.35 -33.70
CA ARG A 42 11.56 -4.07 -33.88
C ARG A 42 12.02 -3.53 -32.52
N LEU A 43 13.16 -2.83 -32.51
CA LEU A 43 13.72 -2.24 -31.29
C LEU A 43 12.69 -1.36 -30.54
N SER A 44 11.87 -0.60 -31.27
CA SER A 44 10.78 0.20 -30.68
C SER A 44 9.74 -0.65 -29.93
N THR A 45 9.43 -1.84 -30.44
CA THR A 45 8.54 -2.80 -29.78
C THR A 45 9.19 -3.40 -28.54
N VAL A 46 10.48 -3.76 -28.63
CA VAL A 46 11.26 -4.25 -27.48
C VAL A 46 11.29 -3.20 -26.38
N ASN A 47 11.57 -1.94 -26.70
CA ASN A 47 11.63 -0.85 -25.72
C ASN A 47 10.27 -0.64 -25.03
N ARG A 48 9.15 -0.71 -25.76
CA ARG A 48 7.80 -0.64 -25.15
C ARG A 48 7.51 -1.82 -24.23
N ILE A 49 7.86 -3.05 -24.66
CA ILE A 49 7.73 -4.25 -23.81
C ILE A 49 8.55 -4.09 -22.53
N LEU A 50 9.81 -3.66 -22.66
CA LEU A 50 10.67 -3.46 -21.48
C LEU A 50 10.18 -2.36 -20.56
N ALA A 51 9.65 -1.27 -21.08
CA ALA A 51 9.04 -0.21 -20.26
C ALA A 51 7.91 -0.78 -19.41
N VAL A 52 6.97 -1.53 -20.02
CA VAL A 52 5.88 -2.19 -19.31
C VAL A 52 6.38 -3.23 -18.31
N LEU A 53 7.37 -4.05 -18.66
CA LEU A 53 7.88 -5.11 -17.79
C LEU A 53 8.77 -4.59 -16.65
N LYS A 54 9.39 -3.42 -16.80
CA LYS A 54 10.17 -2.77 -15.73
C LYS A 54 9.29 -2.09 -14.69
N THR A 55 8.16 -1.51 -15.14
CA THR A 55 7.23 -0.86 -14.24
C THR A 55 6.29 -1.87 -13.55
N GLY A 56 6.15 -3.11 -14.10
CA GLY A 56 5.15 -4.08 -13.64
C GLY A 56 3.71 -3.59 -13.87
N PRO A 57 2.67 -4.36 -13.52
CA PRO A 57 1.35 -3.79 -13.30
C PRO A 57 1.49 -2.80 -12.14
N GLU A 58 1.09 -1.56 -12.38
CA GLU A 58 1.10 -0.55 -11.33
C GLU A 58 0.22 -1.03 -10.17
N GLN A 59 0.86 -1.59 -9.15
CA GLN A 59 0.15 -2.03 -7.95
C GLN A 59 -0.44 -0.81 -7.27
N LYS A 60 -1.65 -0.94 -6.77
CA LYS A 60 -2.42 0.11 -6.13
C LYS A 60 -2.55 -0.15 -4.63
N CYS A 61 -2.86 0.88 -3.88
CA CYS A 61 -3.14 0.74 -2.45
C CYS A 61 -4.27 -0.27 -2.18
N SER A 62 -5.28 -0.38 -3.07
CA SER A 62 -6.34 -1.40 -2.97
C SER A 62 -5.85 -2.83 -3.00
N ASP A 63 -4.68 -3.08 -3.61
CA ASP A 63 -4.15 -4.43 -3.81
C ASP A 63 -3.40 -4.96 -2.59
N ILE A 64 -2.92 -4.03 -1.72
CA ILE A 64 -2.09 -4.35 -0.56
C ILE A 64 -2.69 -3.91 0.78
N MET A 65 -3.73 -3.05 0.78
CA MET A 65 -4.28 -2.51 2.02
C MET A 65 -4.89 -3.59 2.92
N THR A 66 -4.66 -3.48 4.22
CA THR A 66 -5.43 -4.19 5.24
C THR A 66 -6.81 -3.54 5.36
N LYS A 67 -7.88 -4.34 5.19
CA LYS A 67 -9.27 -3.92 5.36
C LYS A 67 -9.69 -3.99 6.83
N GLY A 68 -10.76 -3.25 7.20
CA GLY A 68 -11.28 -3.31 8.57
C GLY A 68 -10.43 -2.50 9.56
N VAL A 69 -10.23 -1.22 9.26
CA VAL A 69 -9.43 -0.31 10.10
C VAL A 69 -9.95 -0.29 11.52
N ILE A 70 -9.05 -0.46 12.49
CA ILE A 70 -9.33 -0.42 13.92
C ILE A 70 -9.05 0.98 14.41
N TYR A 71 -9.97 1.54 15.20
CA TYR A 71 -9.93 2.92 15.67
C TYR A 71 -9.87 2.99 17.20
N ALA A 72 -9.27 4.06 17.72
CA ALA A 72 -9.51 4.54 19.09
C ALA A 72 -10.50 5.71 19.04
N LYS A 73 -11.18 5.99 20.16
CA LYS A 73 -11.98 7.20 20.32
C LYS A 73 -11.16 8.26 21.06
N ALA A 74 -11.39 9.53 20.76
CA ALA A 74 -10.70 10.66 21.40
C ALA A 74 -10.82 10.64 22.93
N GLY A 75 -11.96 10.21 23.45
CA GLY A 75 -12.25 10.09 24.88
C GLY A 75 -11.78 8.79 25.55
N ASP A 76 -11.27 7.81 24.79
CA ASP A 76 -10.71 6.59 25.37
C ASP A 76 -9.46 6.90 26.18
N THR A 77 -9.14 6.07 27.16
CA THR A 77 -7.87 6.16 27.89
C THR A 77 -6.71 5.59 27.07
N VAL A 78 -5.49 6.06 27.32
CA VAL A 78 -4.27 5.52 26.70
C VAL A 78 -4.12 4.03 27.01
N LEU A 79 -4.48 3.60 28.23
CA LEU A 79 -4.51 2.17 28.61
C LEU A 79 -5.43 1.37 27.69
N LYS A 80 -6.64 1.86 27.42
CA LYS A 80 -7.57 1.17 26.52
C LYS A 80 -7.02 1.12 25.09
N ALA A 81 -6.43 2.20 24.59
CA ALA A 81 -5.83 2.22 23.26
C ALA A 81 -4.67 1.23 23.17
N SER A 82 -3.78 1.17 24.16
CA SER A 82 -2.67 0.20 24.19
C SER A 82 -3.17 -1.25 24.22
N GLN A 83 -4.22 -1.55 24.98
CA GLN A 83 -4.85 -2.88 24.99
C GLN A 83 -5.43 -3.26 23.62
N ILE A 84 -6.03 -2.31 22.89
CA ILE A 84 -6.52 -2.52 21.52
C ILE A 84 -5.34 -2.83 20.59
N MET A 85 -4.23 -2.08 20.67
CA MET A 85 -3.03 -2.32 19.87
C MET A 85 -2.46 -3.72 20.11
N VAL A 86 -2.26 -4.11 21.37
CA VAL A 86 -1.72 -5.43 21.73
C VAL A 86 -2.64 -6.55 21.26
N ARG A 87 -3.95 -6.45 21.51
CA ARG A 87 -4.92 -7.48 21.12
C ARG A 87 -5.00 -7.72 19.62
N ASN A 88 -4.82 -6.67 18.83
CA ASN A 88 -4.94 -6.73 17.38
C ASN A 88 -3.58 -6.74 16.65
N ALA A 89 -2.47 -6.80 17.38
CA ALA A 89 -1.10 -6.78 16.84
C ALA A 89 -0.85 -5.58 15.90
N VAL A 90 -1.33 -4.38 16.29
CA VAL A 90 -1.14 -3.14 15.53
C VAL A 90 -0.41 -2.10 16.38
N SER A 91 0.45 -1.30 15.75
CA SER A 91 1.29 -0.29 16.41
C SER A 91 0.72 1.13 16.33
N GLN A 92 -0.43 1.31 15.68
CA GLN A 92 -1.11 2.61 15.55
C GLN A 92 -2.62 2.43 15.39
N LEU A 93 -3.38 3.41 15.89
CA LEU A 93 -4.82 3.50 15.72
C LEU A 93 -5.20 4.92 15.29
N PRO A 94 -5.93 5.09 14.17
CA PRO A 94 -6.57 6.36 13.88
C PRO A 94 -7.57 6.70 14.99
N VAL A 95 -7.65 7.97 15.35
CA VAL A 95 -8.48 8.45 16.46
C VAL A 95 -9.72 9.15 15.93
N LEU A 96 -10.89 8.65 16.35
CA LEU A 96 -12.19 9.21 15.97
C LEU A 96 -12.74 10.14 17.05
N ASP A 97 -13.31 11.26 16.58
CA ASP A 97 -14.27 12.07 17.30
C ASP A 97 -15.58 12.12 16.49
N GLY A 98 -16.61 11.45 16.98
CA GLY A 98 -17.79 11.16 16.18
C GLY A 98 -17.45 10.33 14.92
N LYS A 99 -17.66 10.94 13.74
CA LYS A 99 -17.34 10.31 12.44
C LYS A 99 -16.04 10.85 11.81
N ARG A 100 -15.35 11.75 12.47
CA ARG A 100 -14.12 12.39 11.92
C ARG A 100 -12.87 11.76 12.52
N ILE A 101 -11.90 11.50 11.69
CA ILE A 101 -10.54 11.14 12.14
C ILE A 101 -9.82 12.44 12.48
N ILE A 102 -9.43 12.60 13.75
CA ILE A 102 -8.85 13.84 14.28
C ILE A 102 -7.38 13.68 14.67
N GLY A 103 -6.86 12.46 14.69
CA GLY A 103 -5.47 12.19 15.07
C GLY A 103 -5.12 10.72 14.87
N THR A 104 -3.96 10.35 15.41
CA THR A 104 -3.44 8.99 15.42
C THR A 104 -2.74 8.75 16.74
N ILE A 105 -3.09 7.70 17.46
CA ILE A 105 -2.31 7.23 18.60
C ILE A 105 -1.38 6.11 18.13
N THR A 106 -0.09 6.22 18.45
CA THR A 106 0.96 5.27 18.08
C THR A 106 1.68 4.76 19.32
N GLU A 107 2.31 3.58 19.25
CA GLU A 107 3.22 3.10 20.30
C GLU A 107 4.31 4.14 20.59
N GLN A 108 4.85 4.78 19.55
CA GLN A 108 5.87 5.82 19.70
C GLN A 108 5.35 7.03 20.46
N ALA A 109 4.10 7.47 20.21
CA ALA A 109 3.48 8.57 20.94
C ALA A 109 3.27 8.23 22.41
N ILE A 110 2.87 6.99 22.73
CA ILE A 110 2.73 6.48 24.08
C ILE A 110 4.08 6.47 24.79
N VAL A 111 5.11 5.89 24.18
CA VAL A 111 6.46 5.81 24.76
C VAL A 111 7.04 7.20 24.99
N ARG A 112 6.91 8.12 24.04
CA ARG A 112 7.39 9.51 24.17
C ARG A 112 6.76 10.27 25.33
N ASN A 113 5.50 9.94 25.68
CA ASN A 113 4.75 10.57 26.77
C ASN A 113 4.73 9.74 28.06
N LEU A 114 5.59 8.72 28.17
CA LEU A 114 5.59 7.81 29.32
C LEU A 114 5.83 8.57 30.63
N ARG A 115 4.83 8.54 31.52
CA ARG A 115 4.84 9.15 32.85
C ARG A 115 3.84 8.45 33.77
N SER A 116 3.93 8.68 35.06
CA SER A 116 3.21 7.91 36.11
C SER A 116 1.68 7.87 35.96
N ASN A 117 1.03 8.84 35.31
CA ASN A 117 -0.43 8.88 35.15
C ASN A 117 -0.91 8.69 33.70
N LEU A 118 -0.02 8.32 32.78
CA LEU A 118 -0.34 8.23 31.35
C LEU A 118 -1.51 7.27 31.05
N ALA A 119 -1.59 6.16 31.78
CA ALA A 119 -2.61 5.13 31.57
C ALA A 119 -4.05 5.68 31.63
N ASN A 120 -4.30 6.66 32.50
CA ASN A 120 -5.59 7.28 32.69
C ASN A 120 -5.85 8.51 31.83
N GLU A 121 -4.84 8.96 31.09
CA GLU A 121 -4.99 10.10 30.19
C GLU A 121 -5.88 9.78 28.99
N ARG A 122 -6.54 10.80 28.45
CA ARG A 122 -7.31 10.66 27.24
C ARG A 122 -6.39 10.56 26.02
N VAL A 123 -6.77 9.73 25.07
CA VAL A 123 -6.07 9.57 23.78
C VAL A 123 -5.89 10.92 23.08
N SER A 124 -6.90 11.81 23.14
CA SER A 124 -6.84 13.16 22.57
C SER A 124 -5.68 14.03 23.08
N ASN A 125 -5.16 13.77 24.27
CA ASN A 125 -4.05 14.54 24.86
C ASN A 125 -2.67 14.03 24.43
N VAL A 126 -2.61 12.82 23.84
CA VAL A 126 -1.34 12.11 23.53
C VAL A 126 -1.20 11.82 22.04
N MET A 127 -2.31 11.83 21.30
CA MET A 127 -2.31 11.55 19.86
C MET A 127 -1.46 12.53 19.05
N ASP A 128 -0.92 12.04 17.97
CA ASP A 128 -0.28 12.82 16.92
C ASP A 128 -1.31 13.28 15.88
N ARG A 129 -0.85 13.99 14.83
CA ARG A 129 -1.66 14.43 13.71
C ARG A 129 -2.33 13.22 13.02
N PRO A 130 -3.44 13.44 12.28
CA PRO A 130 -4.05 12.40 11.47
C PRO A 130 -3.08 11.82 10.46
N LEU A 131 -3.25 10.54 10.14
CA LEU A 131 -2.53 9.88 9.05
C LEU A 131 -2.89 10.54 7.71
N PRO A 132 -1.95 10.55 6.74
CA PRO A 132 -2.28 10.95 5.39
C PRO A 132 -3.32 10.01 4.77
N GLU A 133 -4.16 10.56 3.90
CA GLU A 133 -5.21 9.84 3.21
C GLU A 133 -4.89 9.74 1.71
N VAL A 134 -5.14 8.59 1.10
CA VAL A 134 -5.00 8.36 -0.34
C VAL A 134 -6.24 7.66 -0.88
N GLN A 135 -6.48 7.74 -2.19
CA GLN A 135 -7.53 6.97 -2.85
C GLN A 135 -7.07 5.51 -3.07
N GLU A 136 -8.02 4.57 -3.11
CA GLU A 136 -7.73 3.14 -3.30
C GLU A 136 -6.98 2.82 -4.60
N ASN A 137 -7.11 3.68 -5.62
CA ASN A 137 -6.40 3.54 -6.89
C ASN A 137 -5.03 4.24 -6.92
N THR A 138 -4.57 4.81 -5.80
CA THR A 138 -3.23 5.42 -5.69
C THR A 138 -2.17 4.34 -5.84
N SER A 139 -1.10 4.65 -6.58
CA SER A 139 0.01 3.71 -6.80
C SER A 139 0.82 3.46 -5.53
N ILE A 140 1.41 2.27 -5.44
CA ILE A 140 2.31 1.90 -4.34
C ILE A 140 3.51 2.85 -4.24
N GLU A 141 4.02 3.38 -5.34
CA GLU A 141 5.13 4.33 -5.33
C GLU A 141 4.80 5.60 -4.54
N VAL A 142 3.58 6.12 -4.70
CA VAL A 142 3.10 7.26 -3.91
C VAL A 142 2.95 6.87 -2.45
N ALA A 143 2.36 5.69 -2.17
CA ALA A 143 2.21 5.17 -0.82
C ALA A 143 3.56 5.02 -0.13
N ARG A 144 4.58 4.48 -0.81
CA ARG A 144 5.95 4.35 -0.32
C ARG A 144 6.52 5.68 0.14
N GLY A 145 6.44 6.72 -0.70
CA GLY A 145 6.93 8.06 -0.35
C GLY A 145 6.24 8.65 0.89
N LEU A 146 4.96 8.37 1.10
CA LEU A 146 4.24 8.79 2.31
C LEU A 146 4.66 7.99 3.55
N LEU A 147 4.88 6.67 3.40
CA LEU A 147 5.27 5.77 4.50
C LEU A 147 6.72 5.95 4.98
N GLU A 148 7.56 6.64 4.22
CA GLU A 148 8.89 7.06 4.70
C GLU A 148 8.78 8.01 5.90
N LYS A 149 7.74 8.87 5.92
CA LYS A 149 7.55 9.93 6.93
C LYS A 149 6.39 9.66 7.90
N ASN A 150 5.55 8.67 7.60
CA ASN A 150 4.37 8.35 8.39
C ASN A 150 4.35 6.85 8.74
N PRO A 151 3.78 6.45 9.88
CA PRO A 151 3.70 5.05 10.29
C PRO A 151 2.73 4.25 9.41
N ALA A 152 1.70 4.90 8.89
CA ALA A 152 0.66 4.32 8.05
C ALA A 152 0.01 5.40 7.17
N ILE A 153 -0.80 4.97 6.22
CA ILE A 153 -1.69 5.82 5.41
C ILE A 153 -3.10 5.22 5.39
N LEU A 154 -4.11 6.07 5.37
CA LEU A 154 -5.50 5.64 5.25
C LEU A 154 -5.91 5.58 3.79
N VAL A 155 -6.56 4.50 3.41
CA VAL A 155 -7.05 4.30 2.05
C VAL A 155 -8.54 4.59 1.99
N LYS A 156 -8.93 5.45 1.07
CA LYS A 156 -10.32 5.90 0.88
C LYS A 156 -10.89 5.41 -0.44
N ARG A 157 -12.19 5.11 -0.39
CA ARG A 157 -13.05 4.98 -1.57
C ARG A 157 -14.07 6.10 -1.49
N ALA A 158 -13.97 7.07 -2.42
CA ALA A 158 -14.71 8.32 -2.33
C ALA A 158 -14.45 9.04 -0.98
N ARG A 159 -15.41 9.08 -0.07
CA ARG A 159 -15.30 9.73 1.25
C ARG A 159 -15.12 8.75 2.41
N GLU A 160 -15.24 7.45 2.15
CA GLU A 160 -15.16 6.41 3.19
C GLU A 160 -13.75 5.85 3.32
N THR A 161 -13.28 5.62 4.54
CA THR A 161 -12.04 4.90 4.79
C THR A 161 -12.30 3.40 4.66
N VAL A 162 -11.65 2.77 3.67
CA VAL A 162 -11.85 1.35 3.33
C VAL A 162 -10.69 0.46 3.75
N GLY A 163 -9.54 1.06 4.09
CA GLY A 163 -8.36 0.30 4.52
C GLY A 163 -7.26 1.19 5.07
N ILE A 164 -6.20 0.54 5.46
CA ILE A 164 -4.96 1.14 5.94
C ILE A 164 -3.78 0.43 5.26
N VAL A 165 -2.74 1.17 4.93
CA VAL A 165 -1.47 0.61 4.43
C VAL A 165 -0.36 1.02 5.37
N THR A 166 0.46 0.07 5.75
CA THR A 166 1.63 0.21 6.61
C THR A 166 2.91 -0.19 5.89
N ARG A 167 4.06 -0.04 6.54
CA ARG A 167 5.33 -0.54 5.99
C ARG A 167 5.35 -2.05 5.83
N SER A 168 4.68 -2.79 6.71
CA SER A 168 4.59 -4.26 6.63
C SER A 168 3.90 -4.71 5.33
N ASP A 169 2.81 -4.03 4.94
CA ASP A 169 2.11 -4.34 3.70
C ASP A 169 3.01 -4.13 2.46
N LEU A 170 3.92 -3.14 2.50
CA LEU A 170 4.91 -2.96 1.43
C LEU A 170 5.96 -4.07 1.42
N LEU A 171 6.37 -4.57 2.59
CA LEU A 171 7.36 -5.66 2.66
C LEU A 171 6.80 -6.96 2.09
N GLU A 172 5.50 -7.22 2.22
CA GLU A 172 4.84 -8.38 1.62
C GLU A 172 4.82 -8.35 0.09
N THR A 173 5.10 -7.19 -0.53
CA THR A 173 5.22 -7.07 -1.99
C THR A 173 6.61 -7.42 -2.52
N ILE A 174 7.58 -7.70 -1.63
CA ILE A 174 8.94 -8.10 -1.98
C ILE A 174 8.98 -9.62 -2.14
N GLU A 175 8.89 -10.11 -3.38
CA GLU A 175 9.08 -11.50 -3.77
C GLU A 175 10.49 -11.76 -4.32
#